data_ff9a1cd24bbe1d6e33e2364a63bb9855
#
_entry.id   ff9a1cd24bbe1d6e33e2364a63bb9855
#
_cell.length_a   1.000
_cell.length_b   1.000
_cell.length_c   1.000
_cell.angle_alpha   90.00
_cell.angle_beta   90.00
_cell.angle_gamma   90.00
#
_symmetry.space_group_name_H-M   'P 1'
#
loop_
_entity.id
_entity.type
_entity.pdbx_description
1 polymer ?
#
loop_
_entity_poly.entity_id
_entity_poly.type
_entity_poly.pdbx_seq_one_letter_code
_entity_poly.pdbx_strand_id
1 'polypeptide(L)'
;MSKKVLIADDEPNIVISLEFLMKREGHAVSVARDGPSALEAIRTAKPDLVLLDVMMPGLSGFEVCQAVRGDEALAGVKILMLSAKGRDTDIAKGLGVGADAYMTKPFSTKELAEKVRELLAS
;
A
#
# COMPACT_ATOMS: atom_id res chain seq x y z
N MET A 1 -15.90 10.93 1.01
CA MET A 1 -15.72 10.80 -0.44
C MET A 1 -15.04 9.48 -0.78
N SER A 2 -15.48 8.85 -1.85
CA SER A 2 -14.88 7.60 -2.30
C SER A 2 -13.53 7.84 -2.95
N LYS A 3 -12.54 7.05 -2.56
CA LYS A 3 -11.20 7.05 -3.14
C LYS A 3 -10.91 5.69 -3.75
N LYS A 4 -9.91 5.64 -4.63
CA LYS A 4 -9.44 4.37 -5.20
C LYS A 4 -8.29 3.85 -4.36
N VAL A 5 -8.45 2.65 -3.82
CA VAL A 5 -7.44 1.99 -2.99
C VAL A 5 -7.02 0.68 -3.66
N LEU A 6 -5.73 0.51 -3.87
CA LEU A 6 -5.16 -0.75 -4.34
C LEU A 6 -4.55 -1.48 -3.14
N ILE A 7 -4.91 -2.74 -2.99
CA ILE A 7 -4.29 -3.63 -2.00
C ILE A 7 -3.31 -4.53 -2.74
N ALA A 8 -2.02 -4.39 -2.43
CA ALA A 8 -0.96 -5.17 -3.03
C ALA A 8 -0.35 -6.08 -1.96
N ASP A 9 -0.82 -7.33 -1.89
CA ASP A 9 -0.43 -8.29 -0.88
C ASP A 9 -0.74 -9.69 -1.41
N ASP A 10 0.12 -10.66 -1.12
CA ASP A 10 -0.06 -12.04 -1.58
C ASP A 10 -0.71 -12.96 -0.53
N GLU A 11 -0.94 -12.47 0.68
CA GLU A 11 -1.58 -13.24 1.75
C GLU A 11 -3.11 -13.12 1.67
N PRO A 12 -3.84 -14.22 1.34
CA PRO A 12 -5.28 -14.13 1.16
C PRO A 12 -6.05 -13.58 2.37
N ASN A 13 -5.64 -13.96 3.57
CA ASN A 13 -6.31 -13.50 4.80
C ASN A 13 -6.15 -12.00 5.00
N ILE A 14 -4.97 -11.48 4.72
CA ILE A 14 -4.71 -10.03 4.82
C ILE A 14 -5.52 -9.28 3.77
N VAL A 15 -5.54 -9.79 2.54
CA VAL A 15 -6.30 -9.18 1.44
C VAL A 15 -7.78 -9.08 1.80
N ILE A 16 -8.36 -10.16 2.33
CA ILE A 16 -9.78 -10.19 2.71
C ILE A 16 -10.05 -9.15 3.79
N SER A 17 -9.22 -9.08 4.81
CA SER A 17 -9.38 -8.13 5.91
C SER A 17 -9.28 -6.68 5.44
N LEU A 18 -8.27 -6.38 4.62
CA LEU A 18 -8.06 -5.03 4.10
C LEU A 18 -9.18 -4.62 3.15
N GLU A 19 -9.61 -5.54 2.30
CA GLU A 19 -10.70 -5.29 1.35
C GLU A 19 -11.99 -4.95 2.08
N PHE A 20 -12.33 -5.73 3.10
CA PHE A 20 -13.51 -5.48 3.93
C PHE A 20 -13.44 -4.09 4.58
N LEU A 21 -12.29 -3.78 5.18
CA LEU A 21 -12.09 -2.52 5.90
C LEU A 21 -12.21 -1.33 4.95
N MET A 22 -11.56 -1.39 3.78
CA MET A 22 -11.58 -0.28 2.84
C MET A 22 -12.95 -0.06 2.22
N LYS A 23 -13.67 -1.14 1.92
CA LYS A 23 -15.06 -1.05 1.43
C LYS A 23 -15.98 -0.45 2.48
N ARG A 24 -15.78 -0.81 3.75
CA ARG A 24 -16.54 -0.23 4.86
C ARG A 24 -16.30 1.27 4.98
N GLU A 25 -15.08 1.73 4.67
CA GLU A 25 -14.74 3.17 4.66
C GLU A 25 -15.25 3.89 3.40
N GLY A 26 -15.93 3.18 2.50
CA GLY A 26 -16.54 3.78 1.33
C GLY A 26 -15.65 3.89 0.10
N HIS A 27 -14.54 3.18 0.07
CA HIS A 27 -13.59 3.26 -1.05
C HIS A 27 -13.82 2.20 -2.11
N ALA A 28 -13.44 2.50 -3.35
CA ALA A 28 -13.36 1.53 -4.43
C ALA A 28 -12.05 0.76 -4.30
N VAL A 29 -12.11 -0.56 -4.27
CA VAL A 29 -10.96 -1.41 -3.94
C VAL A 29 -10.60 -2.29 -5.12
N SER A 30 -9.30 -2.38 -5.42
CA SER A 30 -8.73 -3.37 -6.33
C SER A 30 -7.59 -4.09 -5.62
N VAL A 31 -7.21 -5.26 -6.14
CA VAL A 31 -6.24 -6.14 -5.50
C VAL A 31 -5.20 -6.60 -6.54
N ALA A 32 -3.93 -6.60 -6.13
CA ALA A 32 -2.84 -7.23 -6.87
C ALA A 32 -2.08 -8.13 -5.91
N ARG A 33 -1.61 -9.28 -6.38
CA ARG A 33 -1.02 -10.30 -5.50
C ARG A 33 0.47 -10.52 -5.71
N ASP A 34 1.08 -9.76 -6.60
CA ASP A 34 2.52 -9.80 -6.87
C ASP A 34 3.01 -8.41 -7.25
N GLY A 35 4.33 -8.23 -7.22
CA GLY A 35 4.94 -6.93 -7.49
C GLY A 35 4.68 -6.40 -8.89
N PRO A 36 4.92 -7.18 -9.94
CA PRO A 36 4.68 -6.70 -11.31
C PRO A 36 3.22 -6.30 -11.57
N SER A 37 2.25 -7.10 -11.10
CA SER A 37 0.83 -6.77 -11.24
C SER A 37 0.46 -5.51 -10.47
N ALA A 38 1.04 -5.33 -9.27
CA ALA A 38 0.82 -4.14 -8.45
C ALA A 38 1.32 -2.89 -9.19
N LEU A 39 2.52 -2.96 -9.73
CA LEU A 39 3.11 -1.82 -10.46
C LEU A 39 2.29 -1.45 -11.69
N GLU A 40 1.85 -2.46 -12.45
CA GLU A 40 0.99 -2.23 -13.61
C GLU A 40 -0.34 -1.60 -13.22
N ALA A 41 -0.96 -2.11 -12.16
CA ALA A 41 -2.23 -1.56 -11.67
C ALA A 41 -2.07 -0.09 -11.22
N ILE A 42 -0.97 0.24 -10.56
CA ILE A 42 -0.69 1.61 -10.13
C ILE A 42 -0.55 2.53 -11.35
N ARG A 43 0.20 2.10 -12.35
CA ARG A 43 0.41 2.89 -13.57
C ARG A 43 -0.88 3.10 -14.35
N THR A 44 -1.72 2.08 -14.41
CA THR A 44 -2.96 2.10 -15.21
C THR A 44 -4.08 2.85 -14.50
N ALA A 45 -4.34 2.52 -13.26
CA ALA A 45 -5.48 3.05 -12.51
C ALA A 45 -5.18 4.31 -11.73
N LYS A 46 -3.91 4.58 -11.43
CA LYS A 46 -3.45 5.71 -10.62
C LYS A 46 -4.29 5.85 -9.35
N PRO A 47 -4.25 4.85 -8.45
CA PRO A 47 -5.05 4.88 -7.24
C PRO A 47 -4.65 6.06 -6.33
N ASP A 48 -5.55 6.44 -5.46
CA ASP A 48 -5.27 7.48 -4.46
C ASP A 48 -4.35 6.95 -3.37
N LEU A 49 -4.48 5.66 -3.03
CA LEU A 49 -3.71 5.01 -1.99
C LEU A 49 -3.38 3.58 -2.39
N VAL A 50 -2.15 3.15 -2.08
CA VAL A 50 -1.71 1.76 -2.21
C VAL A 50 -1.35 1.24 -0.81
N LEU A 51 -1.98 0.14 -0.41
CA LEU A 51 -1.58 -0.64 0.76
C LEU A 51 -0.63 -1.72 0.24
N LEU A 52 0.65 -1.57 0.51
CA LEU A 52 1.72 -2.29 -0.19
C LEU A 52 2.51 -3.18 0.74
N ASP A 53 2.41 -4.49 0.57
CA ASP A 53 3.23 -5.45 1.30
C ASP A 53 4.66 -5.40 0.78
N VAL A 54 5.62 -5.55 1.68
CA VAL A 54 7.05 -5.58 1.32
C VAL A 54 7.41 -6.92 0.66
N MET A 55 6.86 -8.02 1.17
CA MET A 55 7.23 -9.37 0.73
C MET A 55 6.23 -9.91 -0.28
N MET A 56 6.49 -9.67 -1.57
CA MET A 56 5.67 -10.19 -2.65
C MET A 56 6.51 -10.89 -3.70
N PRO A 57 5.91 -11.87 -4.44
CA PRO A 57 6.61 -12.50 -5.56
C PRO A 57 6.93 -11.49 -6.67
N GLY A 58 8.02 -11.72 -7.35
CA GLY A 58 8.45 -10.92 -8.51
C GLY A 58 9.23 -9.68 -8.09
N LEU A 59 8.53 -8.65 -7.66
CA LEU A 59 9.15 -7.42 -7.14
C LEU A 59 8.74 -7.23 -5.69
N SER A 60 9.69 -6.84 -4.85
CA SER A 60 9.37 -6.48 -3.46
C SER A 60 8.58 -5.17 -3.42
N GLY A 61 7.92 -4.92 -2.29
CA GLY A 61 7.25 -3.63 -2.08
C GLY A 61 8.22 -2.45 -2.16
N PHE A 62 9.46 -2.62 -1.72
CA PHE A 62 10.48 -1.57 -1.84
C PHE A 62 10.74 -1.22 -3.31
N GLU A 63 10.87 -2.25 -4.16
CA GLU A 63 11.11 -2.06 -5.59
C GLU A 63 9.92 -1.40 -6.29
N VAL A 64 8.70 -1.82 -5.94
CA VAL A 64 7.47 -1.21 -6.48
C VAL A 64 7.40 0.27 -6.08
N CYS A 65 7.64 0.57 -4.82
CA CYS A 65 7.61 1.95 -4.32
C CYS A 65 8.65 2.82 -5.03
N GLN A 66 9.85 2.30 -5.19
CA GLN A 66 10.93 3.03 -5.87
C GLN A 66 10.54 3.35 -7.32
N ALA A 67 9.94 2.38 -8.04
CA ALA A 67 9.50 2.59 -9.41
C ALA A 67 8.38 3.64 -9.50
N VAL A 68 7.43 3.60 -8.55
CA VAL A 68 6.35 4.59 -8.48
C VAL A 68 6.89 5.99 -8.24
N ARG A 69 7.82 6.13 -7.31
CA ARG A 69 8.41 7.44 -6.99
C ARG A 69 9.32 7.97 -8.08
N GLY A 70 9.82 7.11 -8.95
CA GLY A 70 10.58 7.52 -10.13
C GLY A 70 9.71 8.01 -11.28
N ASP A 71 8.40 7.91 -11.18
CA ASP A 71 7.47 8.29 -12.23
C ASP A 71 6.66 9.52 -11.79
N GLU A 72 6.90 10.66 -12.41
CA GLU A 72 6.24 11.92 -12.08
C GLU A 72 4.73 11.86 -12.23
N ALA A 73 4.22 11.04 -13.16
CA ALA A 73 2.78 10.88 -13.37
C ALA A 73 2.09 10.24 -12.15
N LEU A 74 2.88 9.60 -11.27
CA LEU A 74 2.37 8.90 -10.10
C LEU A 74 2.70 9.64 -8.79
N ALA A 75 3.14 10.88 -8.87
CA ALA A 75 3.56 11.65 -7.70
C ALA A 75 2.48 11.79 -6.63
N GLY A 76 1.21 11.82 -7.05
CA GLY A 76 0.08 11.97 -6.13
C GLY A 76 -0.39 10.68 -5.46
N VAL A 77 0.16 9.53 -5.83
CA VAL A 77 -0.21 8.24 -5.23
C VAL A 77 0.38 8.13 -3.83
N LYS A 78 -0.47 7.91 -2.83
CA LYS A 78 -0.03 7.68 -1.45
C LYS A 78 0.31 6.21 -1.27
N ILE A 79 1.37 5.91 -0.55
CA ILE A 79 1.81 4.53 -0.30
C ILE A 79 1.95 4.30 1.20
N LEU A 80 1.20 3.32 1.70
CA LEU A 80 1.32 2.82 3.06
C LEU A 80 1.90 1.41 2.96
N MET A 81 3.13 1.23 3.43
CA MET A 81 3.75 -0.10 3.47
C MET A 81 3.26 -0.88 4.67
N LEU A 82 2.98 -2.17 4.45
CA LEU A 82 2.56 -3.11 5.48
C LEU A 82 3.51 -4.31 5.42
N SER A 83 4.11 -4.69 6.55
CA SER A 83 5.04 -5.80 6.54
C SER A 83 5.23 -6.42 7.92
N ALA A 84 5.54 -7.72 7.93
CA ALA A 84 6.01 -8.40 9.14
C ALA A 84 7.42 -7.94 9.53
N LYS A 85 8.14 -7.25 8.63
CA LYS A 85 9.48 -6.73 8.90
C LYS A 85 9.37 -5.41 9.64
N GLY A 86 9.54 -5.48 10.97
CA GLY A 86 9.32 -4.33 11.85
C GLY A 86 10.59 -3.71 12.44
N ARG A 87 11.78 -4.08 11.95
CA ARG A 87 13.02 -3.48 12.45
C ARG A 87 13.14 -2.04 11.98
N ASP A 88 13.83 -1.22 12.76
CA ASP A 88 14.06 0.18 12.43
C ASP A 88 14.70 0.35 11.05
N THR A 89 15.60 -0.56 10.67
CA THR A 89 16.25 -0.54 9.36
C THR A 89 15.27 -0.81 8.23
N ASP A 90 14.28 -1.68 8.43
CA ASP A 90 13.26 -1.98 7.42
C ASP A 90 12.33 -0.78 7.24
N ILE A 91 11.93 -0.17 8.34
CA ILE A 91 11.06 1.02 8.31
C ILE A 91 11.78 2.18 7.63
N ALA A 92 13.05 2.41 8.00
CA ALA A 92 13.85 3.47 7.38
C ALA A 92 14.01 3.23 5.88
N LYS A 93 14.21 1.99 5.44
CA LYS A 93 14.31 1.65 4.02
C LYS A 93 13.01 1.95 3.28
N GLY A 94 11.86 1.58 3.86
CA GLY A 94 10.56 1.85 3.25
C GLY A 94 10.30 3.34 3.07
N LEU A 95 10.55 4.11 4.11
CA LEU A 95 10.39 5.57 4.03
C LEU A 95 11.42 6.19 3.11
N GLY A 96 12.63 5.65 3.10
CA GLY A 96 13.72 6.14 2.24
C GLY A 96 13.47 5.94 0.75
N VAL A 97 12.74 4.90 0.35
CA VAL A 97 12.35 4.71 -1.06
C VAL A 97 11.08 5.47 -1.43
N GLY A 98 10.49 6.20 -0.49
CA GLY A 98 9.40 7.12 -0.78
C GLY A 98 8.01 6.72 -0.31
N ALA A 99 7.90 5.73 0.58
CA ALA A 99 6.61 5.43 1.20
C ALA A 99 6.18 6.59 2.08
N ASP A 100 4.88 6.87 2.13
CA ASP A 100 4.33 7.92 2.97
C ASP A 100 4.23 7.48 4.43
N ALA A 101 4.05 6.18 4.66
CA ALA A 101 4.01 5.61 6.00
C ALA A 101 4.35 4.12 5.95
N TYR A 102 4.62 3.55 7.11
CA TYR A 102 4.98 2.14 7.27
C TYR A 102 4.30 1.60 8.53
N MET A 103 3.61 0.48 8.41
CA MET A 103 3.00 -0.20 9.56
C MET A 103 3.45 -1.65 9.59
N THR A 104 3.72 -2.17 10.78
CA THR A 104 4.14 -3.56 10.95
C THR A 104 2.93 -4.47 11.17
N LYS A 105 3.01 -5.70 10.68
CA LYS A 105 2.02 -6.75 10.94
C LYS A 105 2.42 -7.50 12.21
N PRO A 106 1.47 -7.90 13.04
CA PRO A 106 0.04 -7.63 12.92
C PRO A 106 -0.31 -6.19 13.29
N PHE A 107 -1.26 -5.61 12.60
CA PHE A 107 -1.72 -4.24 12.87
C PHE A 107 -3.13 -4.25 13.45
N SER A 108 -3.47 -3.19 14.15
CA SER A 108 -4.83 -2.94 14.59
C SER A 108 -5.64 -2.38 13.42
N THR A 109 -6.86 -2.89 13.23
CA THR A 109 -7.74 -2.36 12.18
C THR A 109 -8.09 -0.91 12.42
N LYS A 110 -8.22 -0.51 13.69
CA LYS A 110 -8.45 0.88 14.07
C LYS A 110 -7.29 1.79 13.67
N GLU A 111 -6.07 1.39 13.99
CA GLU A 111 -4.87 2.15 13.64
C GLU A 111 -4.70 2.25 12.13
N LEU A 112 -4.96 1.17 11.43
CA LEU A 112 -4.87 1.16 9.97
C LEU A 112 -5.89 2.12 9.37
N ALA A 113 -7.14 2.06 9.80
CA ALA A 113 -8.19 2.94 9.30
C ALA A 113 -7.86 4.41 9.56
N GLU A 114 -7.34 4.73 10.74
CA GLU A 114 -6.93 6.09 11.07
C GLU A 114 -5.79 6.58 10.17
N LYS A 115 -4.80 5.72 9.92
CA LYS A 115 -3.67 6.07 9.05
C LYS A 115 -4.13 6.28 7.61
N VAL A 116 -5.04 5.44 7.13
CA VAL A 116 -5.60 5.59 5.78
C VAL A 116 -6.34 6.94 5.65
N ARG A 117 -7.16 7.29 6.63
CA ARG A 117 -7.86 8.58 6.61
C ARG A 117 -6.89 9.74 6.59
N GLU A 118 -5.84 9.67 7.40
CA GLU A 118 -4.81 10.69 7.47
C GLU A 118 -4.10 10.86 6.12
N LEU A 119 -3.71 9.77 5.49
CA LEU A 119 -3.01 9.81 4.20
C LEU A 119 -3.91 10.33 3.07
N LEU A 120 -5.18 9.94 3.07
CA LEU A 120 -6.12 10.37 2.04
C LEU A 120 -6.58 11.83 2.23
N ALA A 121 -6.41 12.38 3.41
CA ALA A 121 -6.76 13.76 3.70
C ALA A 121 -5.65 14.76 3.36
N SER A 122 -4.43 14.27 3.15
CA SER A 122 -3.27 15.15 2.92
C SER A 122 -3.03 15.47 1.45
#